data_b6af5f1bbec1ce086c06f85d9c4153b6
#
_entry.id   b6af5f1bbec1ce086c06f85d9c4153b6
#
_cell.length_a   1.000
_cell.length_b   1.000
_cell.length_c   1.000
_cell.angle_alpha   90.00
_cell.angle_beta   90.00
_cell.angle_gamma   90.00
#
_symmetry.space_group_name_H-M   'P 1'
#
loop_
_entity.id
_entity.type
_entity.pdbx_description
1 polymer ?
#
loop_
_entity_poly.entity_id
_entity_poly.type
_entity_poly.pdbx_seq_one_letter_code
_entity_poly.pdbx_strand_id
1 'polypeptide(L)'
;ANFTHEWLDNLDRILEGRKPDYLIVQHMEPDHAANVANFLKVYPETTIVANAKTFTMIQNFFGLDLEGQKLEVTNGGTLNLGNHNLTFVFAPMVHWPEVMVTYDSTDKVLFSADGFGKFGALDVEEDWDDEARRYFIGIVGKYGPQVQKLLKVAAGLDIQIICPLHGPVLTENLGHYIGLYDTWSSYTPETEGIVIAYTSVYGHTKAAVELLADKLRSKGCPKVVVYDLARDDMSQALSDAFRYSKLVLATTT
;
A
#
# COMPACT_ATOMS: atom_id res chain seq x y z
N ALA A 1 -19.45 -3.81 -7.25
CA ALA A 1 -18.26 -3.14 -7.76
C ALA A 1 -18.52 -2.55 -9.14
N ASN A 2 -18.11 -1.31 -9.39
CA ASN A 2 -18.42 -0.63 -10.65
C ASN A 2 -17.71 -1.26 -11.87
N PHE A 3 -16.57 -1.92 -11.64
CA PHE A 3 -15.72 -2.52 -12.68
C PHE A 3 -15.80 -4.05 -12.73
N THR A 4 -16.87 -4.65 -12.20
CA THR A 4 -17.04 -6.13 -12.16
C THR A 4 -16.96 -6.77 -13.55
N HIS A 5 -17.61 -6.20 -14.55
CA HIS A 5 -17.62 -6.74 -15.91
C HIS A 5 -16.22 -6.70 -16.52
N GLU A 6 -15.55 -5.56 -16.45
CA GLU A 6 -14.20 -5.39 -16.98
C GLU A 6 -13.20 -6.38 -16.32
N TRP A 7 -13.31 -6.55 -15.00
CA TRP A 7 -12.46 -7.49 -14.28
C TRP A 7 -12.71 -8.95 -14.68
N LEU A 8 -13.99 -9.36 -14.81
CA LEU A 8 -14.35 -10.70 -15.27
C LEU A 8 -13.94 -10.94 -16.73
N ASP A 9 -14.13 -9.96 -17.61
CA ASP A 9 -13.69 -10.04 -19.00
C ASP A 9 -12.19 -10.19 -19.13
N ASN A 10 -11.41 -9.49 -18.28
CA ASN A 10 -9.97 -9.63 -18.21
C ASN A 10 -9.55 -11.03 -17.75
N LEU A 11 -10.24 -11.59 -16.73
CA LEU A 11 -10.01 -12.96 -16.28
C LEU A 11 -10.31 -13.99 -17.36
N ASP A 12 -11.47 -13.87 -18.03
CA ASP A 12 -11.88 -14.79 -19.09
C ASP A 12 -10.86 -14.81 -20.24
N ARG A 13 -10.36 -13.62 -20.62
CA ARG A 13 -9.33 -13.48 -21.65
C ARG A 13 -8.03 -14.19 -21.28
N ILE A 14 -7.60 -14.12 -20.00
CA ILE A 14 -6.37 -14.76 -19.53
C ILE A 14 -6.57 -16.26 -19.33
N LEU A 15 -7.72 -16.67 -18.84
CA LEU A 15 -8.04 -18.06 -18.59
C LEU A 15 -8.25 -18.87 -19.87
N GLU A 16 -8.66 -18.23 -21.00
CA GLU A 16 -8.86 -18.90 -22.30
C GLU A 16 -9.75 -20.15 -22.18
N GLY A 17 -10.86 -20.02 -21.45
CA GLY A 17 -11.80 -21.11 -21.19
C GLY A 17 -11.39 -22.09 -20.09
N ARG A 18 -10.23 -21.95 -19.48
CA ARG A 18 -9.86 -22.70 -18.28
C ARG A 18 -10.63 -22.20 -17.07
N LYS A 19 -10.76 -23.05 -16.07
CA LYS A 19 -11.33 -22.67 -14.77
C LYS A 19 -10.20 -22.45 -13.75
N PRO A 20 -10.27 -21.41 -12.91
CA PRO A 20 -9.29 -21.23 -11.84
C PRO A 20 -9.53 -22.26 -10.74
N ASP A 21 -8.47 -22.94 -10.32
CA ASP A 21 -8.52 -23.88 -9.19
C ASP A 21 -8.59 -23.13 -7.85
N TYR A 22 -7.86 -22.01 -7.75
CA TYR A 22 -7.73 -21.22 -6.53
C TYR A 22 -7.96 -19.73 -6.77
N LEU A 23 -8.59 -19.08 -5.81
CA LEU A 23 -8.57 -17.62 -5.65
C LEU A 23 -7.93 -17.28 -4.31
N ILE A 24 -6.77 -16.63 -4.34
CA ILE A 24 -6.06 -16.20 -3.12
C ILE A 24 -6.55 -14.82 -2.73
N VAL A 25 -7.12 -14.68 -1.54
CA VAL A 25 -7.60 -13.42 -1.00
C VAL A 25 -6.64 -12.92 0.07
N GLN A 26 -5.85 -11.91 -0.30
CA GLN A 26 -4.80 -11.36 0.54
C GLN A 26 -5.30 -10.24 1.46
N HIS A 27 -6.35 -9.51 1.04
CA HIS A 27 -6.87 -8.33 1.70
C HIS A 27 -8.37 -8.15 1.44
N MET A 28 -9.09 -7.66 2.44
CA MET A 28 -10.56 -7.58 2.43
C MET A 28 -11.10 -6.15 2.26
N GLU A 29 -10.27 -5.17 2.00
CA GLU A 29 -10.77 -3.85 1.65
C GLU A 29 -11.65 -3.93 0.39
N PRO A 30 -12.77 -3.19 0.32
CA PRO A 30 -13.76 -3.37 -0.75
C PRO A 30 -13.24 -3.15 -2.18
N ASP A 31 -12.21 -2.35 -2.38
CA ASP A 31 -11.59 -2.16 -3.70
C ASP A 31 -10.85 -3.42 -4.21
N HIS A 32 -10.44 -4.29 -3.29
CA HIS A 32 -9.82 -5.59 -3.62
C HIS A 32 -10.83 -6.74 -3.54
N ALA A 33 -11.65 -6.79 -2.49
CA ALA A 33 -12.48 -7.96 -2.18
C ALA A 33 -13.92 -7.91 -2.69
N ALA A 34 -14.42 -6.74 -3.15
CA ALA A 34 -15.83 -6.60 -3.52
C ALA A 34 -16.31 -7.57 -4.61
N ASN A 35 -15.39 -8.10 -5.42
CA ASN A 35 -15.72 -9.04 -6.49
C ASN A 35 -15.65 -10.53 -6.07
N VAL A 36 -15.26 -10.87 -4.88
CA VAL A 36 -15.18 -12.28 -4.44
C VAL A 36 -16.51 -13.01 -4.64
N ALA A 37 -17.63 -12.39 -4.22
CA ALA A 37 -18.96 -12.99 -4.40
C ALA A 37 -19.39 -13.08 -5.88
N ASN A 38 -18.99 -12.13 -6.72
CA ASN A 38 -19.28 -12.16 -8.17
C ASN A 38 -18.42 -13.20 -8.88
N PHE A 39 -17.17 -13.33 -8.49
CA PHE A 39 -16.26 -14.35 -9.00
C PHE A 39 -16.81 -15.76 -8.77
N LEU A 40 -17.28 -16.07 -7.56
CA LEU A 40 -17.83 -17.38 -7.23
C LEU A 40 -19.14 -17.70 -7.96
N LYS A 41 -19.89 -16.69 -8.43
CA LYS A 41 -21.06 -16.95 -9.31
C LYS A 41 -20.64 -17.46 -10.69
N VAL A 42 -19.46 -17.03 -11.17
CA VAL A 42 -18.93 -17.43 -12.49
C VAL A 42 -18.10 -18.70 -12.36
N TYR A 43 -17.31 -18.82 -11.30
CA TYR A 43 -16.41 -19.95 -11.03
C TYR A 43 -16.76 -20.65 -9.70
N PRO A 44 -17.92 -21.34 -9.61
CA PRO A 44 -18.43 -21.88 -8.37
C PRO A 44 -17.61 -23.05 -7.79
N GLU A 45 -16.69 -23.62 -8.56
CA GLU A 45 -15.85 -24.75 -8.13
C GLU A 45 -14.48 -24.30 -7.58
N THR A 46 -14.16 -23.00 -7.66
CA THR A 46 -12.88 -22.47 -7.21
C THR A 46 -12.75 -22.54 -5.69
N THR A 47 -11.61 -23.00 -5.22
CA THR A 47 -11.25 -22.97 -3.80
C THR A 47 -10.72 -21.60 -3.40
N ILE A 48 -11.30 -20.98 -2.38
CA ILE A 48 -10.78 -19.73 -1.81
C ILE A 48 -9.66 -20.04 -0.84
N VAL A 49 -8.52 -19.40 -1.05
CA VAL A 49 -7.33 -19.54 -0.22
C VAL A 49 -7.13 -18.26 0.59
N ALA A 50 -7.18 -18.35 1.90
CA ALA A 50 -7.06 -17.21 2.79
C ALA A 50 -6.72 -17.61 4.22
N ASN A 51 -6.43 -16.65 5.08
CA ASN A 51 -6.32 -16.92 6.51
C ASN A 51 -7.70 -16.91 7.22
N ALA A 52 -7.76 -17.42 8.44
CA ALA A 52 -8.99 -17.54 9.24
C ALA A 52 -9.76 -16.23 9.39
N LYS A 53 -9.03 -15.10 9.56
CA LYS A 53 -9.66 -13.77 9.73
C LYS A 53 -10.31 -13.30 8.45
N THR A 54 -9.68 -13.52 7.31
CA THR A 54 -10.23 -13.24 5.98
C THR A 54 -11.53 -14.00 5.76
N PHE A 55 -11.60 -15.29 6.11
CA PHE A 55 -12.83 -16.07 6.01
C PHE A 55 -13.95 -15.50 6.89
N THR A 56 -13.64 -15.09 8.12
CA THR A 56 -14.61 -14.40 8.98
C THR A 56 -15.13 -13.11 8.32
N MET A 57 -14.27 -12.35 7.66
CA MET A 57 -14.65 -11.11 6.96
C MET A 57 -15.47 -11.40 5.70
N ILE A 58 -15.15 -12.44 4.93
CA ILE A 58 -15.96 -12.89 3.78
C ILE A 58 -17.37 -13.21 4.22
N GLN A 59 -17.53 -13.96 5.31
CA GLN A 59 -18.83 -14.28 5.89
C GLN A 59 -19.59 -13.00 6.29
N ASN A 60 -18.91 -12.06 6.96
CA ASN A 60 -19.54 -10.83 7.44
C ASN A 60 -19.92 -9.87 6.31
N PHE A 61 -19.12 -9.76 5.26
CA PHE A 61 -19.32 -8.81 4.17
C PHE A 61 -20.30 -9.32 3.12
N PHE A 62 -20.26 -10.62 2.84
CA PHE A 62 -21.00 -11.21 1.72
C PHE A 62 -22.03 -12.24 2.13
N GLY A 63 -22.06 -12.66 3.41
CA GLY A 63 -22.94 -13.75 3.88
C GLY A 63 -22.62 -15.11 3.27
N LEU A 64 -21.40 -15.28 2.72
CA LEU A 64 -21.00 -16.52 2.06
C LEU A 64 -20.50 -17.53 3.08
N ASP A 65 -21.14 -18.69 3.11
CA ASP A 65 -20.59 -19.90 3.72
C ASP A 65 -19.83 -20.66 2.63
N LEU A 66 -18.52 -20.76 2.81
CA LEU A 66 -17.63 -21.43 1.87
C LEU A 66 -17.33 -22.87 2.29
N GLU A 67 -18.30 -23.56 2.94
CA GLU A 67 -18.10 -24.95 3.36
C GLU A 67 -17.71 -25.82 2.15
N GLY A 68 -16.57 -26.51 2.28
CA GLY A 68 -16.01 -27.33 1.21
C GLY A 68 -15.25 -26.57 0.11
N GLN A 69 -15.26 -25.21 0.12
CA GLN A 69 -14.58 -24.39 -0.88
C GLN A 69 -13.49 -23.48 -0.29
N LYS A 70 -13.06 -23.72 0.95
CA LYS A 70 -12.02 -22.91 1.61
C LYS A 70 -10.79 -23.73 1.91
N LEU A 71 -9.63 -23.13 1.64
CA LEU A 71 -8.33 -23.59 2.10
C LEU A 71 -7.76 -22.53 3.04
N GLU A 72 -7.86 -22.81 4.34
CA GLU A 72 -7.28 -21.94 5.34
C GLU A 72 -5.77 -22.15 5.43
N VAL A 73 -5.02 -21.05 5.28
CA VAL A 73 -3.55 -21.05 5.37
C VAL A 73 -3.07 -20.46 6.69
N THR A 74 -1.89 -20.85 7.09
CA THR A 74 -1.20 -20.35 8.28
C THR A 74 -0.01 -19.49 7.90
N ASN A 75 0.49 -18.70 8.84
CA ASN A 75 1.69 -17.90 8.62
C ASN A 75 2.91 -18.81 8.34
N GLY A 76 3.58 -18.58 7.22
CA GLY A 76 4.65 -19.45 6.72
C GLY A 76 4.17 -20.74 6.05
N GLY A 77 2.85 -20.96 5.96
CA GLY A 77 2.26 -22.08 5.22
C GLY A 77 2.52 -21.98 3.73
N THR A 78 2.47 -23.13 3.04
CA THR A 78 2.77 -23.23 1.61
C THR A 78 1.63 -23.87 0.84
N LEU A 79 1.52 -23.53 -0.45
CA LEU A 79 0.64 -24.17 -1.41
C LEU A 79 1.43 -24.51 -2.66
N ASN A 80 1.48 -25.81 -2.97
CA ASN A 80 2.11 -26.30 -4.19
C ASN A 80 1.09 -26.33 -5.33
N LEU A 81 1.40 -25.64 -6.43
CA LEU A 81 0.58 -25.59 -7.65
C LEU A 81 1.17 -26.45 -8.79
N GLY A 82 2.00 -27.41 -8.47
CA GLY A 82 2.74 -28.20 -9.44
C GLY A 82 4.09 -27.56 -9.78
N ASN A 83 4.11 -26.60 -10.69
CA ASN A 83 5.34 -25.93 -11.10
C ASN A 83 5.68 -24.70 -10.21
N HIS A 84 4.75 -24.21 -9.40
CA HIS A 84 4.92 -23.06 -8.52
C HIS A 84 4.72 -23.46 -7.06
N ASN A 85 5.48 -22.83 -6.17
CA ASN A 85 5.33 -22.96 -4.74
C ASN A 85 5.06 -21.60 -4.11
N LEU A 86 3.86 -21.45 -3.58
CA LEU A 86 3.45 -20.23 -2.88
C LEU A 86 3.73 -20.37 -1.38
N THR A 87 4.25 -19.30 -0.78
CA THR A 87 4.40 -19.17 0.68
C THR A 87 3.59 -17.97 1.14
N PHE A 88 2.80 -18.14 2.20
CA PHE A 88 1.94 -17.11 2.76
C PHE A 88 2.60 -16.48 3.99
N VAL A 89 2.77 -15.17 3.98
CA VAL A 89 3.32 -14.41 5.10
C VAL A 89 2.27 -13.45 5.61
N PHE A 90 1.89 -13.58 6.88
CA PHE A 90 0.91 -12.69 7.48
C PHE A 90 1.54 -11.33 7.78
N ALA A 91 0.84 -10.29 7.39
CA ALA A 91 1.21 -8.91 7.55
C ALA A 91 0.13 -8.11 8.31
N PRO A 92 -0.25 -8.55 9.54
CA PRO A 92 -1.36 -7.93 10.26
C PRO A 92 -1.08 -6.45 10.50
N MET A 93 -2.09 -5.60 10.26
CA MET A 93 -2.04 -4.14 10.34
C MET A 93 -1.15 -3.48 9.28
N VAL A 94 -0.83 -4.18 8.19
CA VAL A 94 -0.19 -3.59 7.01
C VAL A 94 -1.16 -3.71 5.82
N HIS A 95 -2.33 -2.97 5.77
CA HIS A 95 -2.72 -2.04 6.87
C HIS A 95 -3.93 -2.54 7.70
N TRP A 96 -4.62 -3.60 7.29
CA TRP A 96 -5.73 -4.22 8.02
C TRP A 96 -5.29 -5.49 8.76
N PRO A 97 -6.08 -5.96 9.74
CA PRO A 97 -5.65 -7.04 10.63
C PRO A 97 -5.54 -8.42 9.98
N GLU A 98 -6.16 -8.64 8.82
CA GLU A 98 -6.17 -9.92 8.08
C GLU A 98 -5.15 -9.97 6.95
N VAL A 99 -4.48 -8.86 6.63
CA VAL A 99 -3.57 -8.79 5.48
C VAL A 99 -2.53 -9.90 5.53
N MET A 100 -2.34 -10.55 4.39
CA MET A 100 -1.21 -11.44 4.10
C MET A 100 -0.60 -11.09 2.75
N VAL A 101 0.65 -11.40 2.58
CA VAL A 101 1.34 -11.35 1.30
C VAL A 101 1.65 -12.77 0.83
N THR A 102 1.80 -12.97 -0.47
CA THR A 102 2.09 -14.27 -1.06
C THR A 102 3.38 -14.20 -1.85
N TYR A 103 4.31 -15.10 -1.57
CA TYR A 103 5.56 -15.22 -2.30
C TYR A 103 5.58 -16.49 -3.14
N ASP A 104 5.76 -16.36 -4.45
CA ASP A 104 6.06 -17.46 -5.35
C ASP A 104 7.58 -17.65 -5.42
N SER A 105 8.06 -18.75 -4.88
CA SER A 105 9.49 -19.05 -4.85
C SER A 105 10.05 -19.53 -6.18
N THR A 106 9.20 -19.91 -7.12
CA THR A 106 9.61 -20.39 -8.46
C THR A 106 9.99 -19.20 -9.34
N ASP A 107 9.08 -18.22 -9.48
CA ASP A 107 9.31 -17.03 -10.30
C ASP A 107 9.84 -15.86 -9.48
N LYS A 108 10.02 -16.05 -8.16
CA LYS A 108 10.53 -15.03 -7.23
C LYS A 108 9.66 -13.78 -7.19
N VAL A 109 8.35 -13.97 -7.26
CA VAL A 109 7.34 -12.92 -7.29
C VAL A 109 6.74 -12.72 -5.90
N LEU A 110 6.75 -11.50 -5.41
CA LEU A 110 6.03 -11.09 -4.21
C LEU A 110 4.72 -10.38 -4.60
N PHE A 111 3.59 -11.01 -4.30
CA PHE A 111 2.28 -10.36 -4.30
C PHE A 111 2.10 -9.67 -2.96
N SER A 112 2.27 -8.36 -2.93
CA SER A 112 2.54 -7.61 -1.71
C SER A 112 1.31 -6.98 -1.05
N ALA A 113 0.10 -7.34 -1.49
CA ALA A 113 -1.13 -6.64 -1.14
C ALA A 113 -0.95 -5.13 -1.39
N ASP A 114 -1.29 -4.26 -0.44
CA ASP A 114 -1.09 -2.81 -0.59
C ASP A 114 0.37 -2.37 -0.41
N GLY A 115 1.23 -3.24 0.04
CA GLY A 115 2.66 -2.94 0.18
C GLY A 115 3.28 -2.56 -1.16
N PHE A 116 4.08 -1.49 -1.18
CA PHE A 116 4.72 -0.92 -2.36
C PHE A 116 3.76 -0.29 -3.39
N GLY A 117 2.50 -0.04 -2.98
CA GLY A 117 1.54 0.69 -3.78
C GLY A 117 1.83 2.20 -3.88
N LYS A 118 1.21 2.84 -4.86
CA LYS A 118 1.21 4.29 -5.02
C LYS A 118 -0.16 4.79 -5.50
N PHE A 119 -0.42 6.07 -5.27
CA PHE A 119 -1.54 6.74 -5.94
C PHE A 119 -1.22 7.03 -7.42
N GLY A 120 -2.25 7.44 -8.16
CA GLY A 120 -2.16 7.84 -9.56
C GLY A 120 -2.49 6.73 -10.54
N ALA A 121 -2.81 7.12 -11.77
CA ALA A 121 -3.11 6.23 -12.88
C ALA A 121 -1.84 5.73 -13.56
N LEU A 122 -1.90 4.54 -14.16
CA LEU A 122 -0.73 3.93 -14.81
C LEU A 122 -0.34 4.59 -16.14
N ASP A 123 -1.22 5.40 -16.71
CA ASP A 123 -1.04 6.14 -17.98
C ASP A 123 -0.60 7.60 -17.75
N VAL A 124 -0.32 7.98 -16.50
CA VAL A 124 0.22 9.31 -16.14
C VAL A 124 1.65 9.14 -15.66
N GLU A 125 2.55 9.95 -16.24
CA GLU A 125 3.94 10.00 -15.79
C GLU A 125 4.01 10.81 -14.48
N GLU A 126 4.35 10.13 -13.40
CA GLU A 126 4.45 10.68 -12.05
C GLU A 126 5.71 10.17 -11.36
N ASP A 127 6.24 10.97 -10.41
CA ASP A 127 7.30 10.51 -9.53
C ASP A 127 6.74 9.43 -8.59
N TRP A 128 7.27 8.20 -8.71
CA TRP A 128 6.86 7.07 -7.88
C TRP A 128 7.07 7.37 -6.40
N ASP A 129 8.20 7.95 -6.04
CA ASP A 129 8.60 8.17 -4.64
C ASP A 129 7.62 9.12 -3.92
N ASP A 130 7.20 10.20 -4.58
CA ASP A 130 6.28 11.17 -4.00
C ASP A 130 4.88 10.57 -3.82
N GLU A 131 4.35 9.88 -4.83
CA GLU A 131 3.03 9.28 -4.76
C GLU A 131 2.97 8.05 -3.86
N ALA A 132 4.03 7.25 -3.82
CA ALA A 132 4.15 6.12 -2.90
C ALA A 132 4.34 6.57 -1.45
N ARG A 133 5.08 7.65 -1.19
CA ARG A 133 5.19 8.24 0.16
C ARG A 133 3.85 8.74 0.64
N ARG A 134 3.11 9.46 -0.21
CA ARG A 134 1.77 9.97 0.09
C ARG A 134 0.79 8.83 0.38
N TYR A 135 0.86 7.75 -0.41
CA TYR A 135 0.12 6.51 -0.19
C TYR A 135 0.51 5.86 1.14
N PHE A 136 1.79 5.65 1.38
CA PHE A 136 2.31 5.02 2.60
C PHE A 136 1.87 5.76 3.86
N ILE A 137 2.09 7.08 3.93
CA ILE A 137 1.76 7.86 5.14
C ILE A 137 0.25 7.88 5.41
N GLY A 138 -0.57 7.95 4.36
CA GLY A 138 -2.03 7.97 4.47
C GLY A 138 -2.61 6.65 4.96
N ILE A 139 -2.02 5.52 4.59
CA ILE A 139 -2.61 4.18 4.77
C ILE A 139 -1.86 3.38 5.84
N VAL A 140 -0.54 3.31 5.76
CA VAL A 140 0.30 2.42 6.57
C VAL A 140 1.13 3.16 7.62
N GLY A 141 1.29 4.48 7.51
CA GLY A 141 2.29 5.25 8.26
C GLY A 141 2.29 5.05 9.77
N LYS A 142 1.12 4.87 10.41
CA LYS A 142 1.03 4.60 11.86
C LYS A 142 1.48 3.17 12.25
N TYR A 143 1.67 2.28 11.28
CA TYR A 143 2.01 0.87 11.51
C TYR A 143 3.47 0.54 11.16
N GLY A 144 4.35 1.52 11.23
CA GLY A 144 5.79 1.35 10.95
C GLY A 144 6.42 0.09 11.58
N PRO A 145 6.21 -0.19 12.88
CA PRO A 145 6.76 -1.41 13.51
C PRO A 145 6.28 -2.72 12.87
N GLN A 146 5.06 -2.76 12.33
CA GLN A 146 4.52 -3.92 11.63
C GLN A 146 5.15 -4.07 10.25
N VAL A 147 5.34 -2.97 9.53
CA VAL A 147 6.07 -2.95 8.25
C VAL A 147 7.51 -3.42 8.46
N GLN A 148 8.20 -2.93 9.50
CA GLN A 148 9.56 -3.36 9.83
C GLN A 148 9.66 -4.88 10.08
N LYS A 149 8.65 -5.49 10.70
CA LYS A 149 8.59 -6.95 10.87
C LYS A 149 8.43 -7.67 9.52
N LEU A 150 7.58 -7.16 8.64
CA LEU A 150 7.39 -7.70 7.30
C LEU A 150 8.67 -7.60 6.47
N LEU A 151 9.34 -6.44 6.48
CA LEU A 151 10.61 -6.25 5.77
C LEU A 151 11.72 -7.21 6.24
N LYS A 152 11.78 -7.53 7.54
CA LYS A 152 12.72 -8.53 8.07
C LYS A 152 12.46 -9.93 7.51
N VAL A 153 11.21 -10.31 7.32
CA VAL A 153 10.86 -11.59 6.69
C VAL A 153 11.21 -11.54 5.20
N ALA A 154 10.84 -10.46 4.51
CA ALA A 154 11.13 -10.27 3.09
C ALA A 154 12.62 -10.26 2.76
N ALA A 155 13.47 -9.77 3.68
CA ALA A 155 14.92 -9.80 3.51
C ALA A 155 15.53 -11.20 3.39
N GLY A 156 14.81 -12.24 3.82
CA GLY A 156 15.20 -13.64 3.64
C GLY A 156 14.71 -14.27 2.33
N LEU A 157 13.99 -13.52 1.49
CA LEU A 157 13.41 -13.99 0.24
C LEU A 157 14.19 -13.42 -0.96
N ASP A 158 14.38 -14.24 -2.00
CA ASP A 158 14.97 -13.78 -3.27
C ASP A 158 13.85 -13.19 -4.16
N ILE A 159 13.50 -11.93 -3.92
CA ILE A 159 12.42 -11.24 -4.63
C ILE A 159 13.00 -10.57 -5.88
N GLN A 160 12.43 -10.88 -7.04
CA GLN A 160 12.80 -10.31 -8.33
C GLN A 160 11.67 -9.44 -8.93
N ILE A 161 10.44 -9.64 -8.49
CA ILE A 161 9.25 -8.92 -8.95
C ILE A 161 8.37 -8.65 -7.73
N ILE A 162 7.83 -7.42 -7.64
CA ILE A 162 6.80 -7.06 -6.66
C ILE A 162 5.53 -6.66 -7.41
N CYS A 163 4.43 -7.32 -7.05
CA CYS A 163 3.09 -7.05 -7.59
C CYS A 163 2.21 -6.44 -6.50
N PRO A 164 2.15 -5.11 -6.39
CA PRO A 164 1.24 -4.43 -5.48
C PRO A 164 -0.19 -4.43 -6.02
N LEU A 165 -1.17 -4.23 -5.14
CA LEU A 165 -2.57 -4.07 -5.54
C LEU A 165 -2.88 -2.68 -6.12
N HIS A 166 -2.02 -1.68 -5.84
CA HIS A 166 -2.09 -0.34 -6.41
C HIS A 166 -0.76 0.03 -7.08
N GLY A 167 -0.83 0.73 -8.21
CA GLY A 167 0.35 1.15 -8.95
C GLY A 167 0.94 0.10 -9.89
N PRO A 168 2.14 0.31 -10.42
CA PRO A 168 2.76 -0.59 -11.39
C PRO A 168 3.37 -1.82 -10.74
N VAL A 169 3.54 -2.88 -11.53
CA VAL A 169 4.42 -4.00 -11.18
C VAL A 169 5.87 -3.50 -11.18
N LEU A 170 6.61 -3.82 -10.12
CA LEU A 170 7.99 -3.40 -9.93
C LEU A 170 8.93 -4.57 -10.30
N THR A 171 9.77 -4.36 -11.31
CA THR A 171 10.69 -5.38 -11.85
C THR A 171 12.15 -4.96 -11.80
N GLU A 172 12.42 -3.69 -11.53
CA GLU A 172 13.76 -3.11 -11.50
C GLU A 172 13.92 -2.27 -10.23
N ASN A 173 15.16 -2.04 -9.80
CA ASN A 173 15.50 -1.19 -8.66
C ASN A 173 14.76 -1.53 -7.35
N LEU A 174 14.42 -2.79 -7.11
CA LEU A 174 13.64 -3.21 -5.95
C LEU A 174 14.29 -2.78 -4.63
N GLY A 175 15.62 -2.73 -4.58
CA GLY A 175 16.37 -2.24 -3.42
C GLY A 175 16.04 -0.78 -3.06
N HIS A 176 15.74 0.07 -4.05
CA HIS A 176 15.30 1.46 -3.83
C HIS A 176 13.94 1.49 -3.12
N TYR A 177 12.94 0.80 -3.64
CA TYR A 177 11.60 0.77 -3.06
C TYR A 177 11.57 0.16 -1.66
N ILE A 178 12.31 -0.93 -1.45
CA ILE A 178 12.47 -1.56 -0.13
C ILE A 178 13.17 -0.61 0.84
N GLY A 179 14.20 0.12 0.39
CA GLY A 179 14.92 1.10 1.19
C GLY A 179 14.05 2.29 1.61
N LEU A 180 13.17 2.77 0.74
CA LEU A 180 12.19 3.80 1.09
C LEU A 180 11.19 3.30 2.13
N TYR A 181 10.66 2.09 1.97
CA TYR A 181 9.77 1.49 2.97
C TYR A 181 10.46 1.28 4.33
N ASP A 182 11.75 0.92 4.34
CA ASP A 182 12.54 0.85 5.57
C ASP A 182 12.68 2.23 6.23
N THR A 183 13.02 3.25 5.46
CA THR A 183 13.13 4.64 5.91
C THR A 183 11.81 5.14 6.49
N TRP A 184 10.71 4.98 5.76
CA TRP A 184 9.40 5.46 6.20
C TRP A 184 8.88 4.72 7.42
N SER A 185 9.02 3.40 7.46
CA SER A 185 8.51 2.59 8.56
C SER A 185 9.36 2.64 9.83
N SER A 186 10.62 3.06 9.73
CA SER A 186 11.47 3.36 10.87
C SER A 186 11.30 4.79 11.40
N TYR A 187 10.44 5.60 10.73
CA TYR A 187 10.25 7.03 11.03
C TYR A 187 11.52 7.86 10.90
N THR A 188 12.39 7.46 10.01
CA THR A 188 13.61 8.20 9.67
C THR A 188 13.28 9.25 8.60
N PRO A 189 13.62 10.54 8.80
CA PRO A 189 13.45 11.53 7.75
C PRO A 189 14.26 11.17 6.49
N GLU A 190 13.64 11.29 5.33
CA GLU A 190 14.36 11.06 4.06
C GLU A 190 15.40 12.14 3.78
N THR A 191 15.08 13.37 4.17
CA THR A 191 15.86 14.54 3.78
C THR A 191 15.82 15.60 4.89
N GLU A 192 16.94 16.28 5.08
CA GLU A 192 17.00 17.45 5.95
C GLU A 192 16.19 18.60 5.36
N GLY A 193 15.26 19.12 6.15
CA GLY A 193 14.42 20.25 5.74
C GLY A 193 13.41 20.63 6.80
N ILE A 194 12.64 21.66 6.50
CA ILE A 194 11.57 22.19 7.35
C ILE A 194 10.32 22.38 6.52
N VAL A 195 9.22 21.81 6.99
CA VAL A 195 7.88 22.12 6.49
C VAL A 195 7.26 23.15 7.40
N ILE A 196 6.68 24.20 6.83
CA ILE A 196 5.88 25.20 7.53
C ILE A 196 4.47 25.09 6.98
N ALA A 197 3.55 24.55 7.78
CA ALA A 197 2.15 24.44 7.43
C ALA A 197 1.34 25.48 8.23
N TYR A 198 0.55 26.31 7.54
CA TYR A 198 -0.15 27.40 8.18
C TYR A 198 -1.58 27.59 7.68
N THR A 199 -2.38 28.29 8.49
CA THR A 199 -3.62 28.94 8.06
C THR A 199 -3.59 30.43 8.43
N SER A 200 -4.18 31.28 7.59
CA SER A 200 -4.22 32.72 7.85
C SER A 200 -5.54 33.32 7.35
N VAL A 201 -6.26 34.01 8.22
CA VAL A 201 -7.52 34.68 7.88
C VAL A 201 -7.27 36.08 7.30
N TYR A 202 -6.49 36.88 8.00
CA TYR A 202 -6.26 38.30 7.66
C TYR A 202 -4.85 38.60 7.13
N GLY A 203 -4.05 37.55 6.83
CA GLY A 203 -2.71 37.70 6.27
C GLY A 203 -1.57 37.87 7.28
N HIS A 204 -1.83 38.11 8.57
CA HIS A 204 -0.78 38.34 9.56
C HIS A 204 0.07 37.06 9.81
N THR A 205 -0.60 35.91 9.99
CA THR A 205 0.11 34.61 10.13
C THR A 205 0.90 34.29 8.87
N LYS A 206 0.34 34.53 7.70
CA LYS A 206 1.04 34.37 6.41
C LYS A 206 2.31 35.20 6.38
N ALA A 207 2.24 36.51 6.68
CA ALA A 207 3.40 37.39 6.68
C ALA A 207 4.49 36.93 7.68
N ALA A 208 4.09 36.46 8.85
CA ALA A 208 5.04 35.91 9.84
C ALA A 208 5.72 34.62 9.34
N VAL A 209 4.97 33.75 8.67
CA VAL A 209 5.49 32.51 8.07
C VAL A 209 6.45 32.81 6.92
N GLU A 210 6.14 33.75 6.04
CA GLU A 210 7.01 34.18 4.95
C GLU A 210 8.33 34.72 5.51
N LEU A 211 8.30 35.58 6.53
CA LEU A 211 9.48 36.09 7.19
C LEU A 211 10.31 34.97 7.85
N LEU A 212 9.66 34.00 8.47
CA LEU A 212 10.32 32.83 9.05
C LEU A 212 11.01 32.01 7.97
N ALA A 213 10.32 31.71 6.88
CA ALA A 213 10.84 30.93 5.76
C ALA A 213 12.11 31.60 5.17
N ASP A 214 12.07 32.92 4.95
CA ASP A 214 13.20 33.67 4.44
C ASP A 214 14.39 33.67 5.41
N LYS A 215 14.13 33.80 6.71
CA LYS A 215 15.18 33.69 7.73
C LYS A 215 15.80 32.30 7.79
N LEU A 216 15.01 31.25 7.65
CA LEU A 216 15.53 29.88 7.62
C LEU A 216 16.42 29.64 6.38
N ARG A 217 15.96 30.10 5.19
CA ARG A 217 16.73 30.04 3.96
C ARG A 217 18.06 30.82 4.09
N SER A 218 17.99 32.04 4.61
CA SER A 218 19.20 32.89 4.83
C SER A 218 20.20 32.31 5.84
N LYS A 219 19.72 31.45 6.75
CA LYS A 219 20.59 30.71 7.70
C LYS A 219 21.10 29.36 7.17
N GLY A 220 20.85 29.07 5.89
CA GLY A 220 21.38 27.88 5.22
C GLY A 220 20.54 26.63 5.43
N CYS A 221 19.24 26.75 5.79
CA CYS A 221 18.37 25.59 5.80
C CYS A 221 18.28 25.00 4.38
N PRO A 222 18.60 23.71 4.18
CA PRO A 222 18.77 23.13 2.84
C PRO A 222 17.44 23.08 2.07
N LYS A 223 16.31 22.90 2.77
CA LYS A 223 14.97 22.90 2.19
C LYS A 223 13.97 23.56 3.14
N VAL A 224 13.19 24.51 2.64
CA VAL A 224 12.06 25.10 3.36
C VAL A 224 10.84 25.06 2.45
N VAL A 225 9.86 24.26 2.82
CA VAL A 225 8.58 24.09 2.12
C VAL A 225 7.49 24.78 2.94
N VAL A 226 6.59 25.49 2.27
CA VAL A 226 5.52 26.25 2.93
C VAL A 226 4.18 25.86 2.32
N TYR A 227 3.21 25.51 3.16
CA TYR A 227 1.86 25.16 2.77
C TYR A 227 0.81 26.07 3.44
N ASP A 228 -0.07 26.66 2.64
CA ASP A 228 -1.31 27.29 3.10
C ASP A 228 -2.40 26.19 3.14
N LEU A 229 -2.65 25.61 4.31
CA LEU A 229 -3.57 24.48 4.46
C LEU A 229 -5.04 24.81 4.09
N ALA A 230 -5.37 26.09 3.88
CA ALA A 230 -6.69 26.49 3.38
C ALA A 230 -6.76 26.49 1.83
N ARG A 231 -5.63 26.33 1.13
CA ARG A 231 -5.53 26.47 -0.34
C ARG A 231 -4.73 25.37 -1.01
N ASP A 232 -3.72 24.86 -0.32
CA ASP A 232 -2.83 23.82 -0.83
C ASP A 232 -3.36 22.42 -0.47
N ASP A 233 -2.86 21.40 -1.13
CA ASP A 233 -3.22 20.01 -0.83
C ASP A 233 -2.66 19.58 0.53
N MET A 234 -3.56 19.31 1.48
CA MET A 234 -3.19 18.84 2.82
C MET A 234 -2.52 17.46 2.81
N SER A 235 -2.87 16.60 1.85
CA SER A 235 -2.26 15.27 1.70
C SER A 235 -0.79 15.39 1.31
N GLN A 236 -0.47 16.34 0.43
CA GLN A 236 0.92 16.65 0.07
C GLN A 236 1.69 17.29 1.25
N ALA A 237 1.04 18.21 1.96
CA ALA A 237 1.64 18.82 3.15
C ALA A 237 1.96 17.77 4.24
N LEU A 238 1.09 16.77 4.42
CA LEU A 238 1.33 15.66 5.33
C LEU A 238 2.47 14.77 4.85
N SER A 239 2.52 14.44 3.57
CA SER A 239 3.61 13.66 2.96
C SER A 239 4.96 14.32 3.16
N ASP A 240 5.04 15.63 2.91
CA ASP A 240 6.27 16.40 3.14
C ASP A 240 6.62 16.56 4.63
N ALA A 241 5.64 16.69 5.50
CA ALA A 241 5.89 16.69 6.95
C ALA A 241 6.51 15.38 7.44
N PHE A 242 6.23 14.30 6.74
CA PHE A 242 6.82 12.98 7.00
C PHE A 242 8.20 12.82 6.34
N ARG A 243 8.39 13.42 5.18
CA ARG A 243 9.64 13.41 4.42
C ARG A 243 10.78 14.16 5.12
N TYR A 244 10.45 15.34 5.68
CA TYR A 244 11.44 16.26 6.24
C TYR A 244 11.57 16.12 7.76
N SER A 245 12.72 16.54 8.28
CA SER A 245 13.09 16.32 9.70
C SER A 245 12.36 17.25 10.69
N LYS A 246 11.74 18.34 10.20
CA LYS A 246 11.16 19.38 11.09
C LYS A 246 9.83 19.90 10.53
N LEU A 247 8.88 20.10 11.43
CA LEU A 247 7.57 20.66 11.13
C LEU A 247 7.30 21.90 12.00
N VAL A 248 6.83 22.97 11.36
CA VAL A 248 6.28 24.16 12.03
C VAL A 248 4.81 24.27 11.69
N LEU A 249 3.96 24.35 12.71
CA LEU A 249 2.53 24.63 12.55
C LEU A 249 2.24 26.07 12.98
N ALA A 250 1.62 26.86 12.11
CA ALA A 250 1.28 28.23 12.38
C ALA A 250 -0.22 28.50 12.11
N THR A 251 -0.94 28.93 13.12
CA THR A 251 -2.39 29.20 13.03
C THR A 251 -2.74 30.44 13.85
N THR A 252 -3.94 30.93 13.57
CA THR A 252 -4.59 31.93 14.45
C THR A 252 -5.25 31.23 15.63
N THR A 253 -5.34 31.92 16.72
CA THR A 253 -6.15 31.54 17.90
C THR A 253 -7.61 31.90 17.67
#